data_71308fa6f2f6a6bc22150db2a7248b94
#
_entry.id   71308fa6f2f6a6bc22150db2a7248b94
#
_cell.length_a   1.000
_cell.length_b   1.000
_cell.length_c   1.000
_cell.angle_alpha   90.00
_cell.angle_beta   90.00
_cell.angle_gamma   90.00
#
_symmetry.space_group_name_H-M   'P 1'
#
loop_
_entity.id
_entity.type
_entity.pdbx_description
1 polymer ?
#
loop_
_entity_poly.entity_id
_entity_poly.type
_entity_poly.pdbx_seq_one_letter_code
_entity_poly.pdbx_strand_id
1 'polypeptide(L)'
;NKVTNPAEAGSCAVVVTYNPDITALLKLVSQLNKETDFLVIDNGSVAIDELAASIMVYKRCIELIRLSENEGLAKALNRGINWARCRKYEYVFLFDQDSSLCDLFITRMVDAHIEASRFSEKGIAAIGPRIINPQTMRQTPFKLFSKIFWRSDRSFAGQEKYFLADFLITSGSLLTLKCINEVGDMKESYFIDNIDLEWCFRAKSLGFDLVGTDAAVLYHAIGERSSNPLVKAGLLA
;
A
#
# COMPACT_ATOMS: atom_id res chain seq x y z
N ASN A 1 33.24 5.97 2.00
CA ASN A 1 32.23 4.91 2.03
C ASN A 1 30.87 5.60 2.18
N LYS A 2 30.13 5.78 1.06
CA LYS A 2 28.71 6.11 1.11
C LYS A 2 28.03 4.91 1.78
N VAL A 3 27.52 5.10 2.97
CA VAL A 3 26.52 4.19 3.56
C VAL A 3 25.31 4.31 2.62
N THR A 4 25.14 3.35 1.73
CA THR A 4 23.91 3.22 0.93
C THR A 4 22.80 2.99 1.95
N ASN A 5 21.85 3.90 1.98
CA ASN A 5 20.66 3.76 2.82
C ASN A 5 19.97 2.42 2.40
N PRO A 6 19.84 1.43 3.29
CA PRO A 6 19.27 0.13 2.92
C PRO A 6 17.88 0.25 2.28
N ALA A 7 17.14 1.31 2.65
CA ALA A 7 15.83 1.61 2.06
C ALA A 7 15.90 1.97 0.57
N GLU A 8 17.00 2.59 0.11
CA GLU A 8 17.14 2.98 -1.31
C GLU A 8 17.51 1.82 -2.23
N ALA A 9 18.26 0.83 -1.72
CA ALA A 9 18.83 -0.23 -2.56
C ALA A 9 17.88 -1.41 -2.83
N GLY A 10 16.82 -1.56 -2.06
CA GLY A 10 15.95 -2.75 -2.10
C GLY A 10 14.45 -2.47 -2.19
N SER A 11 14.01 -1.21 -2.25
CA SER A 11 12.58 -0.87 -2.27
C SER A 11 12.13 -0.26 -3.59
N CYS A 12 10.86 -0.52 -3.94
CA CYS A 12 10.16 0.19 -5.01
C CYS A 12 8.73 0.49 -4.62
N ALA A 13 8.12 1.45 -5.31
CA ALA A 13 6.70 1.75 -5.17
C ALA A 13 5.95 1.45 -6.46
N VAL A 14 4.74 0.93 -6.33
CA VAL A 14 3.77 0.73 -7.41
C VAL A 14 2.60 1.66 -7.15
N VAL A 15 2.34 2.56 -8.07
CA VAL A 15 1.20 3.49 -8.03
C VAL A 15 0.22 3.09 -9.12
N VAL A 16 -1.01 2.73 -8.76
CA VAL A 16 -2.07 2.44 -9.73
C VAL A 16 -2.94 3.67 -9.90
N THR A 17 -3.21 4.05 -11.16
CA THR A 17 -4.03 5.22 -11.48
C THR A 17 -5.20 4.85 -12.41
N TYR A 18 -6.31 5.54 -12.22
CA TYR A 18 -7.47 5.51 -13.12
C TYR A 18 -8.19 6.86 -13.07
N ASN A 19 -8.14 7.63 -14.16
CA ASN A 19 -8.66 9.00 -14.24
C ASN A 19 -8.30 9.85 -13.01
N PRO A 20 -6.99 9.97 -12.67
CA PRO A 20 -6.55 10.60 -11.43
C PRO A 20 -6.78 12.11 -11.41
N ASP A 21 -6.93 12.67 -10.19
CA ASP A 21 -6.60 14.07 -9.98
C ASP A 21 -5.09 14.26 -10.18
N ILE A 22 -4.72 14.99 -11.22
CA ILE A 22 -3.31 15.17 -11.63
C ILE A 22 -2.51 15.84 -10.51
N THR A 23 -3.10 16.80 -9.80
CA THR A 23 -2.41 17.52 -8.71
C THR A 23 -2.10 16.58 -7.54
N ALA A 24 -3.06 15.76 -7.13
CA ALA A 24 -2.86 14.78 -6.06
C ALA A 24 -1.80 13.74 -6.46
N LEU A 25 -1.88 13.21 -7.67
CA LEU A 25 -0.91 12.22 -8.17
C LEU A 25 0.50 12.81 -8.28
N LEU A 26 0.67 14.01 -8.83
CA LEU A 26 1.98 14.68 -8.92
C LEU A 26 2.58 14.96 -7.54
N LYS A 27 1.76 15.26 -6.54
CA LYS A 27 2.22 15.38 -5.15
C LYS A 27 2.79 14.06 -4.65
N LEU A 28 2.07 12.95 -4.81
CA LEU A 28 2.54 11.62 -4.40
C LEU A 28 3.84 11.23 -5.11
N VAL A 29 3.89 11.29 -6.44
CA VAL A 29 5.09 10.88 -7.18
C VAL A 29 6.29 11.80 -6.91
N SER A 30 6.07 13.09 -6.61
CA SER A 30 7.14 13.99 -6.18
C SER A 30 7.75 13.59 -4.82
N GLN A 31 6.93 13.07 -3.91
CA GLN A 31 7.38 12.54 -2.62
C GLN A 31 8.15 11.22 -2.81
N LEU A 32 7.62 10.28 -3.61
CA LEU A 32 8.29 9.02 -3.92
C LEU A 32 9.65 9.22 -4.61
N ASN A 33 9.74 10.20 -5.52
CA ASN A 33 10.98 10.52 -6.23
C ASN A 33 12.14 10.95 -5.33
N LYS A 34 11.88 11.30 -4.08
CA LYS A 34 12.93 11.64 -3.10
C LYS A 34 13.57 10.41 -2.47
N GLU A 35 12.85 9.28 -2.40
CA GLU A 35 13.23 8.17 -1.54
C GLU A 35 13.37 6.82 -2.26
N THR A 36 12.57 6.54 -3.28
CA THR A 36 12.52 5.20 -3.90
C THR A 36 12.23 5.24 -5.38
N ASP A 37 12.65 4.21 -6.09
CA ASP A 37 12.21 3.97 -7.46
C ASP A 37 10.73 3.64 -7.49
N PHE A 38 10.03 4.06 -8.55
CA PHE A 38 8.61 3.77 -8.66
C PHE A 38 8.17 3.47 -10.09
N LEU A 39 7.11 2.68 -10.17
CA LEU A 39 6.33 2.36 -11.36
C LEU A 39 4.97 3.01 -11.23
N VAL A 40 4.49 3.61 -12.30
CA VAL A 40 3.08 4.01 -12.41
C VAL A 40 2.38 3.06 -13.39
N ILE A 41 1.23 2.52 -12.99
CA ILE A 41 0.37 1.72 -13.85
C ILE A 41 -0.93 2.48 -14.05
N ASP A 42 -1.10 2.97 -15.26
CA ASP A 42 -2.36 3.58 -15.65
C ASP A 42 -3.35 2.50 -16.11
N ASN A 43 -4.45 2.39 -15.38
CA ASN A 43 -5.46 1.35 -15.56
C ASN A 43 -6.55 1.77 -16.57
N GLY A 44 -6.15 2.35 -17.69
CA GLY A 44 -7.02 2.72 -18.79
C GLY A 44 -7.66 4.11 -18.66
N SER A 45 -6.92 5.12 -18.21
CA SER A 45 -7.40 6.51 -18.14
C SER A 45 -7.64 7.12 -19.52
N VAL A 46 -8.60 8.03 -19.61
CA VAL A 46 -8.95 8.71 -20.88
C VAL A 46 -7.87 9.71 -21.30
N ALA A 47 -7.30 10.49 -20.36
CA ALA A 47 -6.33 11.55 -20.63
C ALA A 47 -4.89 11.16 -20.25
N ILE A 48 -4.41 10.03 -20.78
CA ILE A 48 -3.13 9.44 -20.35
C ILE A 48 -1.89 10.19 -20.86
N ASP A 49 -1.95 10.83 -22.02
CA ASP A 49 -0.75 11.42 -22.66
C ASP A 49 -0.23 12.64 -21.89
N GLU A 50 -1.11 13.51 -21.41
CA GLU A 50 -0.75 14.66 -20.57
C GLU A 50 -0.17 14.20 -19.23
N LEU A 51 -0.79 13.19 -18.63
CA LEU A 51 -0.33 12.58 -17.41
C LEU A 51 1.08 11.97 -17.57
N ALA A 52 1.30 11.23 -18.65
CA ALA A 52 2.58 10.60 -18.94
C ALA A 52 3.72 11.61 -19.03
N ALA A 53 3.53 12.71 -19.77
CA ALA A 53 4.51 13.76 -19.89
C ALA A 53 4.87 14.37 -18.51
N SER A 54 3.90 14.53 -17.63
CA SER A 54 4.08 15.09 -16.29
C SER A 54 4.80 14.15 -15.33
N ILE A 55 4.63 12.84 -15.48
CA ILE A 55 5.23 11.84 -14.59
C ILE A 55 6.65 11.46 -15.02
N MET A 56 6.88 11.29 -16.30
CA MET A 56 8.17 10.81 -16.82
C MET A 56 9.34 11.79 -16.65
N VAL A 57 9.10 13.00 -16.16
CA VAL A 57 10.16 13.94 -15.77
C VAL A 57 10.86 13.57 -14.45
N TYR A 58 10.24 12.73 -13.64
CA TYR A 58 10.81 12.30 -12.37
C TYR A 58 11.87 11.22 -12.58
N LYS A 59 13.08 11.45 -12.06
CA LYS A 59 14.25 10.57 -12.29
C LYS A 59 14.07 9.14 -11.77
N ARG A 60 13.30 8.96 -10.71
CA ARG A 60 13.01 7.65 -10.11
C ARG A 60 11.72 7.01 -10.63
N CYS A 61 11.03 7.66 -11.57
CA CYS A 61 9.98 7.00 -12.34
C CYS A 61 10.63 6.10 -13.38
N ILE A 62 10.74 4.82 -13.07
CA ILE A 62 11.44 3.85 -13.91
C ILE A 62 10.61 3.52 -15.15
N GLU A 63 9.29 3.47 -15.01
CA GLU A 63 8.39 3.08 -16.08
C GLU A 63 6.97 3.60 -15.83
N LEU A 64 6.24 3.85 -16.90
CA LEU A 64 4.79 4.04 -16.93
C LEU A 64 4.18 2.96 -17.82
N ILE A 65 3.43 2.03 -17.23
CA ILE A 65 2.67 1.01 -17.95
C ILE A 65 1.27 1.54 -18.20
N ARG A 66 0.83 1.51 -19.47
CA ARG A 66 -0.51 1.93 -19.88
C ARG A 66 -1.33 0.71 -20.23
N LEU A 67 -2.46 0.52 -19.56
CA LEU A 67 -3.44 -0.49 -19.94
C LEU A 67 -4.44 0.10 -20.92
N SER A 68 -4.94 -0.72 -21.84
CA SER A 68 -5.91 -0.30 -22.86
C SER A 68 -7.30 -0.02 -22.29
N GLU A 69 -7.60 -0.63 -21.13
CA GLU A 69 -8.89 -0.54 -20.44
C GLU A 69 -8.70 -0.75 -18.93
N ASN A 70 -9.75 -0.48 -18.16
CA ASN A 70 -9.75 -0.77 -16.72
C ASN A 70 -9.87 -2.28 -16.49
N GLU A 71 -8.74 -2.91 -16.18
CA GLU A 71 -8.65 -4.35 -15.91
C GLU A 71 -8.92 -4.71 -14.43
N GLY A 72 -9.24 -3.73 -13.59
CA GLY A 72 -9.42 -3.87 -12.14
C GLY A 72 -8.12 -3.63 -11.35
N LEU A 73 -8.29 -3.23 -10.09
CA LEU A 73 -7.16 -2.87 -9.22
C LEU A 73 -6.25 -4.07 -8.95
N ALA A 74 -6.82 -5.25 -8.65
CA ALA A 74 -6.04 -6.45 -8.35
C ALA A 74 -5.07 -6.82 -9.47
N LYS A 75 -5.55 -6.78 -10.72
CA LYS A 75 -4.71 -7.12 -11.89
C LYS A 75 -3.64 -6.07 -12.15
N ALA A 76 -3.95 -4.79 -11.98
CA ALA A 76 -2.96 -3.72 -12.06
C ALA A 76 -1.87 -3.87 -10.98
N LEU A 77 -2.25 -4.13 -9.73
CA LEU A 77 -1.31 -4.38 -8.64
C LEU A 77 -0.41 -5.58 -8.93
N ASN A 78 -0.96 -6.70 -9.43
CA ASN A 78 -0.18 -7.90 -9.77
C ASN A 78 0.84 -7.63 -10.88
N ARG A 79 0.51 -6.79 -11.87
CA ARG A 79 1.49 -6.34 -12.88
C ARG A 79 2.65 -5.59 -12.23
N GLY A 80 2.37 -4.70 -11.27
CA GLY A 80 3.39 -3.98 -10.52
C GLY A 80 4.23 -4.88 -9.63
N ILE A 81 3.61 -5.81 -8.92
CA ILE A 81 4.31 -6.81 -8.09
C ILE A 81 5.23 -7.68 -8.96
N ASN A 82 4.75 -8.11 -10.13
CA ASN A 82 5.57 -8.89 -11.06
C ASN A 82 6.74 -8.06 -11.64
N TRP A 83 6.50 -6.80 -11.96
CA TRP A 83 7.54 -5.86 -12.37
C TRP A 83 8.64 -5.73 -11.30
N ALA A 84 8.24 -5.56 -10.02
CA ALA A 84 9.16 -5.50 -8.89
C ALA A 84 9.95 -6.81 -8.71
N ARG A 85 9.26 -7.95 -8.87
CA ARG A 85 9.85 -9.30 -8.80
C ARG A 85 10.92 -9.50 -9.87
N CYS A 86 10.65 -9.12 -11.12
CA CYS A 86 11.62 -9.23 -12.23
C CYS A 86 12.87 -8.36 -12.00
N ARG A 87 12.75 -7.26 -11.28
CA ARG A 87 13.86 -6.36 -10.94
C ARG A 87 14.54 -6.69 -9.61
N LYS A 88 14.08 -7.74 -8.91
CA LYS A 88 14.66 -8.27 -7.67
C LYS A 88 14.65 -7.26 -6.52
N TYR A 89 13.64 -6.41 -6.46
CA TYR A 89 13.42 -5.61 -5.26
C TYR A 89 13.10 -6.52 -4.07
N GLU A 90 13.44 -6.09 -2.88
CA GLU A 90 13.10 -6.81 -1.64
C GLU A 90 11.74 -6.37 -1.11
N TYR A 91 11.50 -5.05 -1.16
CA TYR A 91 10.31 -4.40 -0.65
C TYR A 91 9.50 -3.78 -1.77
N VAL A 92 8.19 -3.96 -1.73
CA VAL A 92 7.25 -3.28 -2.61
C VAL A 92 6.22 -2.52 -1.80
N PHE A 93 6.10 -1.23 -2.09
CA PHE A 93 5.03 -0.38 -1.58
C PHE A 93 3.93 -0.28 -2.62
N LEU A 94 2.68 -0.37 -2.17
CA LEU A 94 1.52 -0.21 -3.04
C LEU A 94 0.82 1.09 -2.68
N PHE A 95 0.43 1.89 -3.67
CA PHE A 95 -0.20 3.19 -3.46
C PHE A 95 -1.39 3.40 -4.39
N ASP A 96 -2.44 3.99 -3.82
CA ASP A 96 -3.51 4.62 -4.57
C ASP A 96 -3.08 6.03 -5.02
N GLN A 97 -3.66 6.52 -6.09
CA GLN A 97 -3.29 7.76 -6.78
C GLN A 97 -3.47 9.06 -5.96
N ASP A 98 -4.25 9.03 -4.88
CA ASP A 98 -4.65 10.18 -4.05
C ASP A 98 -4.00 10.21 -2.67
N SER A 99 -3.01 9.36 -2.44
CA SER A 99 -2.26 9.29 -1.19
C SER A 99 -1.23 10.40 -1.06
N SER A 100 -0.94 10.82 0.17
CA SER A 100 0.13 11.77 0.49
C SER A 100 0.94 11.27 1.68
N LEU A 101 2.25 11.44 1.61
CA LEU A 101 3.21 10.83 2.52
C LEU A 101 3.76 11.84 3.53
N CYS A 102 4.09 11.40 4.75
CA CYS A 102 4.96 12.17 5.63
C CYS A 102 6.41 12.13 5.13
N ASP A 103 7.26 12.99 5.66
CA ASP A 103 8.69 12.99 5.33
C ASP A 103 9.36 11.67 5.71
N LEU A 104 10.29 11.21 4.86
CA LEU A 104 11.04 9.97 5.04
C LEU A 104 10.13 8.74 5.20
N PHE A 105 8.99 8.73 4.51
CA PHE A 105 7.99 7.67 4.63
C PHE A 105 8.55 6.29 4.32
N ILE A 106 9.21 6.15 3.16
CA ILE A 106 9.76 4.88 2.69
C ILE A 106 10.83 4.36 3.66
N THR A 107 11.77 5.24 4.03
CA THR A 107 12.84 4.91 4.99
C THR A 107 12.27 4.44 6.32
N ARG A 108 11.32 5.19 6.89
CA ARG A 108 10.70 4.85 8.18
C ARG A 108 9.93 3.53 8.13
N MET A 109 9.25 3.25 7.03
CA MET A 109 8.50 1.99 6.86
C MET A 109 9.43 0.79 6.74
N VAL A 110 10.54 0.91 6.01
CA VAL A 110 11.55 -0.16 5.90
C VAL A 110 12.21 -0.41 7.26
N ASP A 111 12.63 0.64 7.95
CA ASP A 111 13.22 0.52 9.30
C ASP A 111 12.23 -0.12 10.27
N ALA A 112 10.96 0.29 10.24
CA ALA A 112 9.90 -0.30 11.06
C ALA A 112 9.69 -1.79 10.76
N HIS A 113 9.73 -2.20 9.48
CA HIS A 113 9.64 -3.61 9.10
C HIS A 113 10.83 -4.41 9.64
N ILE A 114 12.05 -3.91 9.46
CA ILE A 114 13.28 -4.58 9.95
C ILE A 114 13.23 -4.73 11.47
N GLU A 115 12.83 -3.68 12.19
CA GLU A 115 12.75 -3.71 13.65
C GLU A 115 11.64 -4.66 14.14
N ALA A 116 10.42 -4.54 13.61
CA ALA A 116 9.30 -5.38 14.02
C ALA A 116 9.51 -6.86 13.68
N SER A 117 10.22 -7.17 12.60
CA SER A 117 10.51 -8.56 12.17
C SER A 117 11.33 -9.34 13.21
N ARG A 118 12.03 -8.67 14.11
CA ARG A 118 12.78 -9.32 15.22
C ARG A 118 11.85 -9.97 16.24
N PHE A 119 10.58 -9.58 16.26
CA PHE A 119 9.56 -10.06 17.20
C PHE A 119 8.56 -11.03 16.57
N SER A 120 8.68 -11.31 15.26
CA SER A 120 7.81 -12.22 14.53
C SER A 120 8.49 -13.58 14.35
N GLU A 121 7.80 -14.67 14.65
CA GLU A 121 8.35 -16.02 14.49
C GLU A 121 8.37 -16.46 13.02
N LYS A 122 7.27 -16.26 12.29
CA LYS A 122 7.16 -16.64 10.89
C LYS A 122 7.57 -15.54 9.91
N GLY A 123 7.49 -14.30 10.34
CA GLY A 123 7.75 -13.10 9.53
C GLY A 123 6.51 -12.24 9.36
N ILE A 124 6.76 -11.00 8.96
CA ILE A 124 5.73 -10.00 8.70
C ILE A 124 5.43 -9.99 7.21
N ALA A 125 4.18 -10.34 6.84
CA ALA A 125 3.76 -10.33 5.44
C ALA A 125 3.58 -8.91 4.91
N ALA A 126 3.02 -8.04 5.74
CA ALA A 126 2.85 -6.62 5.43
C ALA A 126 2.95 -5.77 6.70
N ILE A 127 3.50 -4.56 6.54
CA ILE A 127 3.43 -3.51 7.55
C ILE A 127 2.73 -2.29 6.95
N GLY A 128 1.74 -1.74 7.69
CA GLY A 128 0.94 -0.59 7.28
C GLY A 128 1.23 0.65 8.11
N PRO A 129 1.24 1.85 7.52
CA PRO A 129 1.43 3.11 8.23
C PRO A 129 0.19 3.50 9.05
N ARG A 130 0.34 4.47 9.96
CA ARG A 130 -0.80 5.16 10.54
C ARG A 130 -1.50 5.98 9.45
N ILE A 131 -2.80 5.77 9.29
CA ILE A 131 -3.61 6.48 8.30
C ILE A 131 -4.32 7.64 8.98
N ILE A 132 -4.21 8.82 8.40
CA ILE A 132 -4.91 10.05 8.83
C ILE A 132 -5.76 10.55 7.67
N ASN A 133 -7.05 10.75 7.93
CA ASN A 133 -7.92 11.42 6.97
C ASN A 133 -7.54 12.91 6.90
N PRO A 134 -7.14 13.44 5.72
CA PRO A 134 -6.61 14.81 5.62
C PRO A 134 -7.64 15.90 5.86
N GLN A 135 -8.95 15.62 5.68
CA GLN A 135 -10.03 16.59 5.90
C GLN A 135 -10.44 16.66 7.37
N THR A 136 -10.52 15.51 8.04
CA THR A 136 -11.04 15.42 9.42
C THR A 136 -9.96 15.32 10.47
N MET A 137 -8.70 15.09 10.05
CA MET A 137 -7.54 14.79 10.90
C MET A 137 -7.74 13.61 11.84
N ARG A 138 -8.72 12.75 11.56
CA ARG A 138 -8.97 11.53 12.33
C ARG A 138 -8.01 10.43 11.93
N GLN A 139 -7.47 9.75 12.93
CA GLN A 139 -6.65 8.56 12.74
C GLN A 139 -7.53 7.33 12.57
N THR A 140 -7.14 6.45 11.65
CA THR A 140 -7.76 5.14 11.50
C THR A 140 -7.04 4.15 12.42
N PRO A 141 -7.76 3.49 13.33
CA PRO A 141 -7.15 2.50 14.23
C PRO A 141 -6.79 1.21 13.47
N PHE A 142 -5.75 0.52 13.91
CA PHE A 142 -5.45 -0.83 13.46
C PHE A 142 -6.44 -1.81 14.07
N LYS A 143 -7.13 -2.57 13.24
CA LYS A 143 -8.28 -3.39 13.66
C LYS A 143 -7.89 -4.85 13.81
N LEU A 144 -8.43 -5.47 14.88
CA LEU A 144 -8.44 -6.90 15.10
C LEU A 144 -9.87 -7.41 15.06
N PHE A 145 -10.12 -8.46 14.29
CA PHE A 145 -11.41 -9.16 14.25
C PHE A 145 -11.45 -10.20 15.37
N SER A 146 -12.21 -9.94 16.43
CA SER A 146 -12.49 -10.96 17.43
C SER A 146 -13.90 -11.49 17.25
N LYS A 147 -14.16 -12.72 17.70
CA LYS A 147 -15.50 -13.36 17.61
C LYS A 147 -16.62 -12.59 18.31
N ILE A 148 -16.29 -11.68 19.23
CA ILE A 148 -17.26 -11.00 20.10
C ILE A 148 -17.14 -9.48 20.03
N PHE A 149 -15.93 -8.91 19.89
CA PHE A 149 -15.70 -7.46 19.88
C PHE A 149 -14.59 -7.07 18.92
N TRP A 150 -14.75 -5.90 18.28
CA TRP A 150 -13.67 -5.23 17.56
C TRP A 150 -12.68 -4.68 18.60
N ARG A 151 -11.41 -5.06 18.48
CA ARG A 151 -10.31 -4.44 19.21
C ARG A 151 -9.49 -3.60 18.27
N SER A 152 -8.90 -2.52 18.77
CA SER A 152 -8.06 -1.64 18.00
C SER A 152 -6.79 -1.30 18.75
N ASP A 153 -5.74 -0.99 17.98
CA ASP A 153 -4.44 -0.52 18.49
C ASP A 153 -3.85 -1.41 19.61
N ARG A 154 -3.97 -2.73 19.46
CA ARG A 154 -3.31 -3.68 20.35
C ARG A 154 -1.84 -3.76 20.01
N SER A 155 -0.98 -3.52 21.01
CA SER A 155 0.49 -3.61 20.86
C SER A 155 0.94 -4.95 20.28
N PHE A 156 1.88 -4.91 19.37
CA PHE A 156 2.59 -6.06 18.83
C PHE A 156 3.86 -6.29 19.68
N ALA A 157 3.99 -7.49 20.21
CA ALA A 157 5.13 -7.90 21.07
C ALA A 157 5.45 -6.91 22.22
N GLY A 158 4.45 -6.21 22.76
CA GLY A 158 4.64 -5.23 23.82
C GLY A 158 5.30 -3.91 23.40
N GLN A 159 5.52 -3.69 22.12
CA GLN A 159 6.12 -2.46 21.59
C GLN A 159 5.04 -1.36 21.42
N GLU A 160 5.38 -0.13 21.84
CA GLU A 160 4.42 0.99 21.82
C GLU A 160 4.08 1.50 20.41
N LYS A 161 5.01 1.36 19.45
CA LYS A 161 4.87 1.88 18.08
C LYS A 161 4.44 0.83 17.04
N TYR A 162 4.26 -0.43 17.47
CA TYR A 162 3.82 -1.53 16.59
C TYR A 162 2.53 -2.13 17.10
N PHE A 163 1.62 -2.38 16.18
CA PHE A 163 0.26 -2.82 16.48
C PHE A 163 -0.07 -4.08 15.70
N LEU A 164 -0.71 -5.04 16.36
CA LEU A 164 -1.30 -6.18 15.66
C LEU A 164 -2.42 -5.70 14.74
N ALA A 165 -2.48 -6.26 13.54
CA ALA A 165 -3.56 -6.03 12.60
C ALA A 165 -4.05 -7.35 12.04
N ASP A 166 -5.36 -7.44 11.78
CA ASP A 166 -5.94 -8.52 10.98
C ASP A 166 -6.18 -8.08 9.54
N PHE A 167 -6.08 -6.76 9.33
CA PHE A 167 -6.32 -6.14 8.05
C PHE A 167 -5.52 -4.83 7.94
N LEU A 168 -4.88 -4.64 6.81
CA LEU A 168 -4.20 -3.42 6.38
C LEU A 168 -4.75 -3.04 5.00
N ILE A 169 -4.96 -1.76 4.75
CA ILE A 169 -5.30 -1.32 3.39
C ILE A 169 -4.07 -1.42 2.49
N THR A 170 -4.29 -1.59 1.22
CA THR A 170 -3.22 -1.69 0.21
C THR A 170 -2.38 -0.42 0.19
N SER A 171 -3.03 0.76 0.20
CA SER A 171 -2.33 2.02 0.05
C SER A 171 -1.38 2.32 1.20
N GLY A 172 -0.11 2.58 0.88
CA GLY A 172 0.97 2.85 1.83
C GLY A 172 1.54 1.61 2.53
N SER A 173 0.97 0.43 2.30
CA SER A 173 1.50 -0.81 2.89
C SER A 173 2.79 -1.24 2.19
N LEU A 174 3.77 -1.66 3.03
CA LEU A 174 4.99 -2.32 2.59
C LEU A 174 4.80 -3.83 2.68
N LEU A 175 5.08 -4.53 1.58
CA LEU A 175 5.10 -5.97 1.50
C LEU A 175 6.51 -6.43 1.11
N THR A 176 6.95 -7.60 1.60
CA THR A 176 8.18 -8.21 1.09
C THR A 176 7.86 -9.14 -0.07
N LEU A 177 8.67 -9.11 -1.13
CA LEU A 177 8.48 -10.04 -2.25
C LEU A 177 8.64 -11.50 -1.81
N LYS A 178 9.43 -11.76 -0.77
CA LYS A 178 9.51 -13.09 -0.16
C LYS A 178 8.14 -13.55 0.34
N CYS A 179 7.46 -12.74 1.13
CA CYS A 179 6.13 -13.09 1.65
C CYS A 179 5.08 -13.19 0.53
N ILE A 180 5.11 -12.28 -0.46
CA ILE A 180 4.19 -12.35 -1.60
C ILE A 180 4.37 -13.67 -2.35
N ASN A 181 5.58 -14.16 -2.52
CA ASN A 181 5.83 -15.44 -3.19
C ASN A 181 5.27 -16.65 -2.42
N GLU A 182 5.19 -16.56 -1.09
CA GLU A 182 4.59 -17.61 -0.25
C GLU A 182 3.08 -17.48 -0.13
N VAL A 183 2.56 -16.25 0.03
CA VAL A 183 1.13 -15.94 0.17
C VAL A 183 0.41 -16.04 -1.18
N GLY A 184 1.09 -15.67 -2.25
CA GLY A 184 0.54 -15.51 -3.60
C GLY A 184 0.13 -14.08 -3.92
N ASP A 185 -0.11 -13.82 -5.19
CA ASP A 185 -0.51 -12.52 -5.72
C ASP A 185 -1.93 -12.14 -5.28
N MET A 186 -2.34 -10.90 -5.55
CA MET A 186 -3.69 -10.40 -5.28
C MET A 186 -4.70 -11.19 -6.12
N LYS A 187 -5.88 -11.48 -5.57
CA LYS A 187 -6.90 -12.30 -6.24
C LYS A 187 -7.68 -11.46 -7.25
N GLU A 188 -7.41 -11.65 -8.54
CA GLU A 188 -7.95 -10.83 -9.63
C GLU A 188 -9.47 -10.89 -9.78
N SER A 189 -10.11 -11.96 -9.28
CA SER A 189 -11.58 -12.07 -9.27
C SER A 189 -12.27 -11.03 -8.38
N TYR A 190 -11.54 -10.36 -7.49
CA TYR A 190 -12.02 -9.24 -6.67
C TYR A 190 -11.75 -7.90 -7.33
N PHE A 191 -12.11 -7.68 -8.46
CA PHE A 191 -11.86 -6.52 -9.33
C PHE A 191 -11.31 -5.25 -8.63
N ILE A 192 -11.98 -4.74 -7.58
CA ILE A 192 -11.56 -3.58 -6.78
C ILE A 192 -11.78 -3.76 -5.28
N ASP A 193 -12.91 -4.34 -4.85
CA ASP A 193 -13.27 -4.43 -3.43
C ASP A 193 -12.70 -5.69 -2.76
N ASN A 194 -12.33 -5.56 -1.47
CA ASN A 194 -11.86 -6.66 -0.61
C ASN A 194 -10.55 -7.36 -1.07
N ILE A 195 -9.80 -6.77 -1.97
CA ILE A 195 -8.51 -7.31 -2.46
C ILE A 195 -7.53 -7.43 -1.29
N ASP A 196 -7.39 -6.36 -0.56
CA ASP A 196 -6.55 -6.22 0.62
C ASP A 196 -7.01 -7.12 1.77
N LEU A 197 -8.31 -7.18 2.01
CA LEU A 197 -8.90 -8.01 3.06
C LEU A 197 -8.65 -9.51 2.80
N GLU A 198 -8.88 -9.99 1.58
CA GLU A 198 -8.63 -11.38 1.17
C GLU A 198 -7.14 -11.72 1.32
N TRP A 199 -6.27 -10.85 0.80
CA TRP A 199 -4.84 -11.10 0.86
C TRP A 199 -4.32 -11.13 2.31
N CYS A 200 -4.78 -10.22 3.16
CA CYS A 200 -4.45 -10.18 4.57
C CYS A 200 -4.89 -11.46 5.30
N PHE A 201 -6.11 -11.92 5.07
CA PHE A 201 -6.60 -13.17 5.70
C PHE A 201 -5.83 -14.39 5.21
N ARG A 202 -5.49 -14.46 3.93
CA ARG A 202 -4.67 -15.53 3.37
C ARG A 202 -3.26 -15.54 3.97
N ALA A 203 -2.61 -14.39 4.10
CA ALA A 203 -1.32 -14.25 4.77
C ALA A 203 -1.38 -14.76 6.22
N LYS A 204 -2.42 -14.35 6.98
CA LYS A 204 -2.62 -14.81 8.35
C LYS A 204 -2.93 -16.30 8.45
N SER A 205 -3.68 -16.88 7.52
CA SER A 205 -3.96 -18.32 7.51
C SER A 205 -2.71 -19.15 7.30
N LEU A 206 -1.68 -18.59 6.67
CA LEU A 206 -0.36 -19.17 6.52
C LEU A 206 0.57 -18.91 7.72
N GLY A 207 0.10 -18.20 8.74
CA GLY A 207 0.80 -17.92 9.99
C GLY A 207 1.68 -16.67 9.98
N PHE A 208 1.62 -15.83 8.96
CA PHE A 208 2.32 -14.55 8.93
C PHE A 208 1.66 -13.51 9.82
N ASP A 209 2.46 -12.57 10.32
CA ASP A 209 1.96 -11.40 11.02
C ASP A 209 1.64 -10.26 10.05
N LEU A 210 0.61 -9.48 10.40
CA LEU A 210 0.31 -8.18 9.82
C LEU A 210 0.49 -7.15 10.93
N VAL A 211 1.27 -6.11 10.66
CA VAL A 211 1.66 -5.13 11.68
C VAL A 211 1.33 -3.72 11.22
N GLY A 212 0.67 -2.96 12.07
CA GLY A 212 0.55 -1.51 11.92
C GLY A 212 1.68 -0.78 12.61
N THR A 213 2.03 0.43 12.16
CA THR A 213 3.08 1.23 12.80
C THR A 213 2.75 2.72 12.83
N ASP A 214 3.17 3.38 13.91
CA ASP A 214 3.16 4.85 14.05
C ASP A 214 4.47 5.50 13.55
N ALA A 215 5.44 4.72 13.06
CA ALA A 215 6.69 5.25 12.54
C ALA A 215 6.51 6.14 11.30
N ALA A 216 5.47 5.88 10.52
CA ALA A 216 5.12 6.64 9.32
C ALA A 216 3.63 6.95 9.25
N VAL A 217 3.29 8.06 8.59
CA VAL A 217 1.91 8.53 8.41
C VAL A 217 1.59 8.62 6.93
N LEU A 218 0.47 8.01 6.55
CA LEU A 218 -0.18 8.18 5.26
C LEU A 218 -1.40 9.09 5.42
N TYR A 219 -1.45 10.17 4.66
CA TYR A 219 -2.66 10.99 4.54
C TYR A 219 -3.50 10.45 3.39
N HIS A 220 -4.63 9.85 3.72
CA HIS A 220 -5.51 9.21 2.75
C HIS A 220 -6.97 9.27 3.22
N ALA A 221 -7.85 9.69 2.33
CA ALA A 221 -9.29 9.66 2.58
C ALA A 221 -9.79 8.24 2.25
N ILE A 222 -9.83 7.36 3.26
CA ILE A 222 -10.50 6.06 3.08
C ILE A 222 -11.94 6.37 2.68
N GLY A 223 -12.39 5.84 1.54
CA GLY A 223 -13.71 6.09 1.00
C GLY A 223 -14.78 5.95 2.07
N GLU A 224 -15.54 7.01 2.32
CA GLU A 224 -16.68 6.95 3.23
C GLU A 224 -17.65 5.92 2.65
N ARG A 225 -17.96 4.88 3.42
CA ARG A 225 -19.09 4.02 3.09
C ARG A 225 -20.27 4.94 2.87
N SER A 226 -20.84 4.90 1.66
CA SER A 226 -22.02 5.69 1.32
C SER A 226 -22.97 5.76 2.52
N SER A 227 -23.35 6.97 2.92
CA SER A 227 -24.35 7.19 3.96
C SER A 227 -25.75 6.73 3.52
N ASN A 228 -25.91 6.38 2.25
CA ASN A 228 -27.17 5.91 1.68
C ASN A 228 -27.49 4.50 2.25
N PRO A 229 -28.60 4.36 3.01
CA PRO A 229 -29.00 3.07 3.59
C PRO A 229 -29.23 1.98 2.53
N LEU A 230 -29.58 2.34 1.30
CA LEU A 230 -29.85 1.39 0.20
C LEU A 230 -28.56 0.81 -0.37
N VAL A 231 -27.46 1.59 -0.39
CA VAL A 231 -26.13 1.09 -0.75
C VAL A 231 -25.57 0.19 0.35
N LYS A 232 -25.81 0.54 1.62
CA LYS A 232 -25.44 -0.32 2.77
C LYS A 232 -26.17 -1.67 2.77
N ALA A 233 -27.36 -1.73 2.21
CA ALA A 233 -28.16 -2.95 2.10
C ALA A 233 -27.86 -3.77 0.84
N GLY A 234 -26.94 -3.32 -0.03
CA GLY A 234 -26.63 -4.00 -1.29
C GLY A 234 -27.74 -3.92 -2.33
N LEU A 235 -28.67 -2.96 -2.20
CA LEU A 235 -29.85 -2.79 -3.07
C LEU A 235 -29.60 -1.79 -4.20
N LEU A 236 -28.50 -1.05 -4.17
CA LEU A 236 -28.02 -0.16 -5.24
C LEU A 236 -26.51 -0.32 -5.35
N ALA A 237 -26.01 -0.62 -6.56
CA ALA A 237 -24.61 -0.61 -6.95
C ALA A 237 -24.20 0.80 -7.42
#